data_0a017a8d2a54b8e0827f2abf64fc9914
#
_entry.id   0a017a8d2a54b8e0827f2abf64fc9914
#
_cell.length_a   1.000
_cell.length_b   1.000
_cell.length_c   1.000
_cell.angle_alpha   90.00
_cell.angle_beta   90.00
_cell.angle_gamma   90.00
#
_symmetry.space_group_name_H-M   'P 1'
#
loop_
_entity.id
_entity.type
_entity.pdbx_description
1 polymer ?
#
loop_
_entity_poly.entity_id
_entity_poly.type
_entity_poly.pdbx_seq_one_letter_code
_entity_poly.pdbx_strand_id
1 'polypeptide(L)'
;LTRAAGISLAPTFVAFTPWTTLDGYIALLERLLELQLVESVPPVQLCIRLLIPEGSHLLHLPGFKEQLLPFDPEHLGHPWVHGDLQALVARSEARRLPRREVFAAVWQLSHEAAQRPVPQLAEDLGSAIPRLSEPWYCCAEPTEQQLQSF
;
A
#
# COMPACT_ATOMS: atom_id res chain seq x y z
N LEU A 1 -4.73 11.07 -20.78
CA LEU A 1 -3.66 11.28 -21.75
C LEU A 1 -2.92 9.96 -22.07
N THR A 2 -2.30 9.26 -21.09
CA THR A 2 -1.51 8.03 -21.33
C THR A 2 -2.34 6.93 -22.01
N ARG A 3 -3.57 6.64 -21.54
CA ARG A 3 -4.46 5.66 -22.16
C ARG A 3 -4.84 6.03 -23.60
N ALA A 4 -5.14 7.31 -23.87
CA ALA A 4 -5.46 7.76 -25.21
C ALA A 4 -4.28 7.59 -26.19
N ALA A 5 -3.05 7.57 -25.67
CA ALA A 5 -1.84 7.30 -26.42
C ALA A 5 -1.45 5.80 -26.47
N GLY A 6 -2.29 4.91 -25.93
CA GLY A 6 -1.97 3.48 -25.85
C GLY A 6 -0.85 3.12 -24.85
N ILE A 7 -0.48 4.05 -23.97
CA ILE A 7 0.58 3.85 -22.98
C ILE A 7 -0.02 3.26 -21.71
N SER A 8 0.52 2.12 -21.31
CA SER A 8 0.18 1.46 -20.04
C SER A 8 0.71 2.24 -18.84
N LEU A 9 -0.13 2.47 -17.84
CA LEU A 9 0.26 3.12 -16.60
C LEU A 9 0.38 2.08 -15.48
N ALA A 10 1.55 2.00 -14.87
CA ALA A 10 1.79 1.22 -13.65
C ALA A 10 2.12 2.19 -12.51
N PRO A 11 1.13 2.62 -11.73
CA PRO A 11 1.36 3.56 -10.65
C PRO A 11 2.13 2.89 -9.52
N THR A 12 3.10 3.61 -8.95
CA THR A 12 3.81 3.22 -7.74
C THR A 12 3.60 4.29 -6.69
N PHE A 13 3.34 3.87 -5.46
CA PHE A 13 3.13 4.75 -4.32
C PHE A 13 3.39 4.00 -3.02
N VAL A 14 3.57 4.72 -1.94
CA VAL A 14 3.66 4.17 -0.59
C VAL A 14 2.32 4.45 0.09
N ALA A 15 1.52 3.41 0.30
CA ALA A 15 0.18 3.53 0.83
C ALA A 15 0.18 3.96 2.31
N PHE A 16 1.13 3.43 3.09
CA PHE A 16 1.22 3.72 4.52
C PHE A 16 2.46 4.53 4.85
N THR A 17 2.22 5.71 5.38
CA THR A 17 3.20 6.59 5.99
C THR A 17 2.76 6.90 7.43
N PRO A 18 3.61 7.40 8.31
CA PRO A 18 3.21 7.80 9.66
C PRO A 18 2.06 8.81 9.72
N TRP A 19 1.80 9.50 8.62
CA TRP A 19 0.72 10.51 8.49
C TRP A 19 -0.52 10.02 7.75
N THR A 20 -0.51 8.78 7.25
CA THR A 20 -1.66 8.24 6.54
C THR A 20 -2.82 8.04 7.50
N THR A 21 -3.93 8.71 7.22
CA THR A 21 -5.20 8.50 7.93
C THR A 21 -6.06 7.48 7.22
N LEU A 22 -7.03 6.91 7.93
CA LEU A 22 -7.99 5.99 7.34
C LEU A 22 -8.79 6.65 6.20
N ASP A 23 -9.20 7.90 6.38
CA ASP A 23 -9.89 8.68 5.35
C ASP A 23 -8.99 8.92 4.12
N GLY A 24 -7.72 9.25 4.35
CA GLY A 24 -6.75 9.42 3.27
C GLY A 24 -6.51 8.12 2.50
N TYR A 25 -6.50 6.98 3.21
CA TYR A 25 -6.37 5.68 2.57
C TYR A 25 -7.61 5.30 1.73
N ILE A 26 -8.81 5.53 2.26
CA ILE A 26 -10.06 5.35 1.50
C ILE A 26 -10.06 6.23 0.25
N ALA A 27 -9.69 7.50 0.38
CA ALA A 27 -9.60 8.41 -0.76
C ALA A 27 -8.59 7.94 -1.83
N LEU A 28 -7.48 7.32 -1.43
CA LEU A 28 -6.55 6.65 -2.37
C LEU A 28 -7.25 5.53 -3.14
N LEU A 29 -7.99 4.66 -2.45
CA LEU A 29 -8.71 3.56 -3.09
C LEU A 29 -9.80 4.07 -4.04
N GLU A 30 -10.56 5.09 -3.64
CA GLU A 30 -11.55 5.76 -4.49
C GLU A 30 -10.89 6.32 -5.76
N ARG A 31 -9.72 6.94 -5.60
CA ARG A 31 -8.99 7.49 -6.75
C ARG A 31 -8.50 6.40 -7.71
N LEU A 32 -8.10 5.25 -7.21
CA LEU A 32 -7.73 4.11 -8.06
C LEU A 32 -8.95 3.58 -8.86
N LEU A 33 -10.13 3.57 -8.24
CA LEU A 33 -11.40 3.23 -8.93
C LEU A 33 -11.75 4.24 -10.01
N GLU A 34 -11.79 5.53 -9.69
CA GLU A 34 -12.09 6.60 -10.65
C GLU A 34 -11.17 6.58 -11.86
N LEU A 35 -9.89 6.31 -11.63
CA LEU A 35 -8.89 6.22 -12.68
C LEU A 35 -8.86 4.85 -13.37
N GLN A 36 -9.71 3.90 -12.95
CA GLN A 36 -9.74 2.52 -13.45
C GLN A 36 -8.34 1.86 -13.41
N LEU A 37 -7.61 2.05 -12.32
CA LEU A 37 -6.24 1.56 -12.15
C LEU A 37 -6.14 0.32 -11.25
N VAL A 38 -7.24 -0.22 -10.76
CA VAL A 38 -7.26 -1.35 -9.82
C VAL A 38 -6.45 -2.52 -10.37
N GLU A 39 -6.71 -2.94 -11.61
CA GLU A 39 -5.98 -4.01 -12.26
C GLU A 39 -4.54 -3.61 -12.66
N SER A 40 -4.23 -2.33 -12.54
CA SER A 40 -2.91 -1.77 -12.84
C SER A 40 -2.00 -1.67 -11.61
N VAL A 41 -2.53 -1.82 -10.41
CA VAL A 41 -1.77 -1.73 -9.16
C VAL A 41 -1.40 -3.13 -8.67
N PRO A 42 -0.11 -3.44 -8.45
CA PRO A 42 0.27 -4.66 -7.74
C PRO A 42 -0.32 -4.67 -6.33
N PRO A 43 -0.85 -5.79 -5.82
CA PRO A 43 -1.44 -5.87 -4.48
C PRO A 43 -0.53 -5.35 -3.37
N VAL A 44 0.77 -5.61 -3.46
CA VAL A 44 1.77 -5.14 -2.50
C VAL A 44 1.75 -3.62 -2.34
N GLN A 45 1.46 -2.86 -3.40
CA GLN A 45 1.39 -1.40 -3.33
C GLN A 45 0.29 -0.89 -2.39
N LEU A 46 -0.73 -1.71 -2.15
CA LEU A 46 -1.82 -1.36 -1.23
C LEU A 46 -1.44 -1.53 0.25
N CYS A 47 -0.33 -2.20 0.56
CA CYS A 47 0.12 -2.46 1.93
C CYS A 47 1.55 -1.99 2.23
N ILE A 48 2.25 -1.39 1.25
CA ILE A 48 3.61 -0.89 1.44
C ILE A 48 3.64 0.18 2.53
N ARG A 49 4.56 0.00 3.48
CA ARG A 49 4.91 0.97 4.51
C ARG A 49 6.16 1.76 4.09
N LEU A 50 6.19 3.01 4.49
CA LEU A 50 7.38 3.85 4.30
C LEU A 50 8.53 3.32 5.15
N LEU A 51 9.63 2.95 4.50
CA LEU A 51 10.88 2.61 5.19
C LEU A 51 11.57 3.90 5.65
N ILE A 52 12.02 3.93 6.91
CA ILE A 52 12.74 5.05 7.51
C ILE A 52 14.14 4.56 7.89
N PRO A 53 15.10 4.62 6.97
CA PRO A 53 16.46 4.14 7.23
C PRO A 53 17.21 5.05 8.21
N GLU A 54 18.29 4.53 8.77
CA GLU A 54 19.24 5.35 9.53
C GLU A 54 19.75 6.50 8.64
N GLY A 55 19.81 7.69 9.20
CA GLY A 55 20.21 8.90 8.46
C GLY A 55 19.10 9.54 7.62
N SER A 56 17.86 9.03 7.65
CA SER A 56 16.72 9.67 6.99
C SER A 56 16.52 11.11 7.49
N HIS A 57 16.30 12.06 6.57
CA HIS A 57 15.96 13.44 6.93
C HIS A 57 14.66 13.54 7.75
N LEU A 58 13.77 12.57 7.66
CA LEU A 58 12.54 12.51 8.47
C LEU A 58 12.87 12.46 9.97
N LEU A 59 14.00 11.88 10.35
CA LEU A 59 14.44 11.82 11.75
C LEU A 59 14.72 13.19 12.38
N HIS A 60 14.84 14.23 11.56
CA HIS A 60 15.05 15.61 12.01
C HIS A 60 13.76 16.42 12.17
N LEU A 61 12.61 15.83 11.78
CA LEU A 61 11.32 16.49 11.96
C LEU A 61 10.96 16.57 13.45
N PRO A 62 10.48 17.72 13.94
CA PRO A 62 10.03 17.86 15.31
C PRO A 62 8.94 16.87 15.68
N GLY A 63 9.06 16.18 16.81
CA GLY A 63 8.08 15.21 17.29
C GLY A 63 8.01 13.91 16.53
N PHE A 64 8.77 13.73 15.45
CA PHE A 64 8.71 12.52 14.61
C PHE A 64 9.41 11.33 15.27
N LYS A 65 10.55 11.53 15.89
CA LYS A 65 11.30 10.47 16.59
C LYS A 65 10.49 9.76 17.67
N GLU A 66 9.56 10.47 18.28
CA GLU A 66 8.70 9.93 19.34
C GLU A 66 7.70 8.88 18.84
N GLN A 67 7.48 8.85 17.53
CA GLN A 67 6.58 7.89 16.86
C GLN A 67 7.33 6.67 16.34
N LEU A 68 8.65 6.65 16.45
CA LEU A 68 9.49 5.59 15.92
C LEU A 68 9.94 4.64 17.03
N LEU A 69 10.11 3.38 16.64
CA LEU A 69 10.82 2.40 17.43
C LEU A 69 12.34 2.53 17.19
N PRO A 70 13.18 1.93 18.07
CA PRO A 70 14.61 1.87 17.82
C PRO A 70 14.93 1.29 16.43
N PHE A 71 16.09 1.65 15.91
CA PHE A 71 16.59 1.08 14.66
C PHE A 71 16.63 -0.45 14.73
N ASP A 72 16.06 -1.08 13.74
CA ASP A 72 16.04 -2.53 13.58
C ASP A 72 16.89 -2.93 12.37
N PRO A 73 18.03 -3.62 12.58
CA PRO A 73 18.90 -4.01 11.49
C PRO A 73 18.28 -5.09 10.58
N GLU A 74 17.31 -5.88 11.05
CA GLU A 74 16.62 -6.86 10.21
C GLU A 74 15.69 -6.18 9.21
N HIS A 75 15.03 -5.10 9.63
CA HIS A 75 14.16 -4.28 8.79
C HIS A 75 14.90 -3.13 8.08
N LEU A 76 16.19 -2.97 8.32
CA LEU A 76 17.03 -1.91 7.76
C LEU A 76 16.52 -0.49 8.03
N GLY A 77 15.81 -0.28 9.13
CA GLY A 77 15.18 1.01 9.40
C GLY A 77 14.62 1.15 10.80
N HIS A 78 13.96 2.28 11.02
CA HIS A 78 13.20 2.55 12.24
C HIS A 78 11.74 2.15 12.02
N PRO A 79 11.25 1.07 12.63
CA PRO A 79 9.84 0.75 12.60
C PRO A 79 9.03 1.86 13.27
N TRP A 80 7.80 2.04 12.84
CA TRP A 80 6.89 3.02 13.41
C TRP A 80 5.52 2.39 13.66
N VAL A 81 4.85 2.86 14.70
CA VAL A 81 3.54 2.34 15.07
C VAL A 81 2.48 2.94 14.16
N HIS A 82 1.77 2.09 13.46
CA HIS A 82 0.56 2.46 12.73
C HIS A 82 -0.60 1.59 13.22
N GLY A 83 -1.83 2.12 13.14
CA GLY A 83 -3.01 1.39 13.59
C GLY A 83 -3.27 0.07 12.84
N ASP A 84 -4.26 -0.66 13.29
CA ASP A 84 -4.57 -2.05 12.86
C ASP A 84 -4.86 -2.21 11.36
N LEU A 85 -5.20 -1.12 10.66
CA LEU A 85 -5.56 -1.16 9.25
C LEU A 85 -4.45 -1.75 8.37
N GLN A 86 -3.20 -1.32 8.57
CA GLN A 86 -2.08 -1.81 7.77
C GLN A 86 -1.90 -3.34 7.94
N ALA A 87 -2.02 -3.84 9.17
CA ALA A 87 -1.94 -5.27 9.42
C ALA A 87 -3.10 -6.06 8.77
N LEU A 88 -4.30 -5.48 8.69
CA LEU A 88 -5.44 -6.07 7.99
C LEU A 88 -5.19 -6.14 6.48
N VAL A 89 -4.69 -5.06 5.90
CA VAL A 89 -4.37 -5.00 4.46
C VAL A 89 -3.27 -5.99 4.09
N ALA A 90 -2.19 -6.04 4.87
CA ALA A 90 -1.09 -6.97 4.65
C ALA A 90 -1.55 -8.45 4.70
N ARG A 91 -2.47 -8.80 5.62
CA ARG A 91 -3.05 -10.14 5.67
C ARG A 91 -3.89 -10.50 4.44
N SER A 92 -4.57 -9.51 3.87
CA SER A 92 -5.35 -9.71 2.64
C SER A 92 -4.44 -9.99 1.44
N GLU A 93 -3.34 -9.28 1.34
CA GLU A 93 -2.33 -9.43 0.29
C GLU A 93 -1.62 -10.79 0.37
N ALA A 94 -1.26 -11.25 1.57
CA ALA A 94 -0.56 -12.52 1.80
C ALA A 94 -1.30 -13.78 1.30
N ARG A 95 -2.60 -13.68 1.02
CA ARG A 95 -3.41 -14.80 0.47
C ARG A 95 -3.17 -15.09 -1.01
N ARG A 96 -2.29 -14.34 -1.69
CA ARG A 96 -2.02 -14.47 -3.13
C ARG A 96 -3.26 -14.43 -4.02
N LEU A 97 -4.25 -13.66 -3.63
CA LEU A 97 -5.48 -13.49 -4.39
C LEU A 97 -5.22 -12.68 -5.67
N PRO A 98 -6.08 -12.83 -6.69
CA PRO A 98 -6.09 -11.92 -7.83
C PRO A 98 -6.21 -10.45 -7.38
N ARG A 99 -5.66 -9.52 -8.16
CA ARG A 99 -5.62 -8.09 -7.81
C ARG A 99 -6.97 -7.51 -7.44
N ARG A 100 -7.99 -7.85 -8.21
CA ARG A 100 -9.36 -7.45 -7.97
C ARG A 100 -9.86 -7.92 -6.58
N GLU A 101 -9.57 -9.16 -6.23
CA GLU A 101 -10.02 -9.74 -4.96
C GLU A 101 -9.28 -9.11 -3.76
N VAL A 102 -7.98 -8.86 -3.90
CA VAL A 102 -7.22 -8.12 -2.88
C VAL A 102 -7.77 -6.72 -2.72
N PHE A 103 -8.01 -6.02 -3.83
CA PHE A 103 -8.60 -4.68 -3.79
C PHE A 103 -9.98 -4.69 -3.12
N ALA A 104 -10.85 -5.61 -3.48
CA ALA A 104 -12.18 -5.73 -2.87
C ALA A 104 -12.12 -6.02 -1.36
N ALA A 105 -11.20 -6.88 -0.93
CA ALA A 105 -10.99 -7.17 0.49
C ALA A 105 -10.50 -5.92 1.24
N VAL A 106 -9.54 -5.20 0.68
CA VAL A 106 -9.00 -3.97 1.27
C VAL A 106 -10.05 -2.86 1.30
N TRP A 107 -10.84 -2.73 0.23
CA TRP A 107 -11.97 -1.81 0.14
C TRP A 107 -12.97 -2.04 1.26
N GLN A 108 -13.41 -3.29 1.43
CA GLN A 108 -14.32 -3.68 2.49
C GLN A 108 -13.75 -3.37 3.88
N LEU A 109 -12.52 -3.86 4.17
CA LEU A 109 -11.87 -3.68 5.47
C LEU A 109 -11.71 -2.20 5.85
N SER A 110 -11.37 -1.36 4.86
CA SER A 110 -11.16 0.08 5.10
C SER A 110 -12.47 0.79 5.46
N HIS A 111 -13.57 0.47 4.78
CA HIS A 111 -14.88 1.04 5.08
C HIS A 111 -15.44 0.54 6.41
N GLU A 112 -15.28 -0.76 6.70
CA GLU A 112 -15.68 -1.33 7.99
C GLU A 112 -14.90 -0.69 9.16
N ALA A 113 -13.58 -0.52 9.01
CA ALA A 113 -12.75 0.16 10.00
C ALA A 113 -13.17 1.63 10.21
N ALA A 114 -13.61 2.30 9.15
CA ALA A 114 -14.17 3.66 9.21
C ALA A 114 -15.61 3.71 9.71
N GLN A 115 -16.23 2.58 9.99
CA GLN A 115 -17.66 2.47 10.36
C GLN A 115 -18.58 3.12 9.31
N ARG A 116 -18.24 2.95 8.03
CA ARG A 116 -18.98 3.48 6.88
C ARG A 116 -19.64 2.35 6.08
N PRO A 117 -20.77 2.62 5.42
CA PRO A 117 -21.30 1.67 4.44
C PRO A 117 -20.25 1.32 3.40
N VAL A 118 -20.14 0.05 3.04
CA VAL A 118 -19.24 -0.40 1.97
C VAL A 118 -19.91 -0.18 0.62
N PRO A 119 -19.44 0.75 -0.22
CA PRO A 119 -20.03 0.96 -1.54
C PRO A 119 -19.80 -0.25 -2.43
N GLN A 120 -20.78 -0.59 -3.24
CA GLN A 120 -20.68 -1.69 -4.19
C GLN A 120 -19.63 -1.36 -5.27
N LEU A 121 -18.70 -2.27 -5.49
CA LEU A 121 -17.72 -2.14 -6.56
C LEU A 121 -18.37 -2.43 -7.92
N ALA A 122 -17.98 -1.67 -8.93
CA ALA A 122 -18.41 -1.93 -10.31
C ALA A 122 -17.86 -3.28 -10.80
N GLU A 123 -18.52 -3.87 -11.79
CA GLU A 123 -18.05 -5.08 -12.42
C GLU A 123 -16.74 -4.88 -13.19
N ASP A 124 -16.61 -3.72 -13.84
CA ASP A 124 -15.39 -3.32 -14.55
C ASP A 124 -14.53 -2.42 -13.64
N LEU A 125 -13.41 -2.96 -13.20
CA LEU A 125 -12.38 -2.24 -12.41
C LEU A 125 -11.17 -1.81 -13.24
N GLY A 126 -11.27 -1.90 -14.57
CA GLY A 126 -10.22 -1.60 -15.51
C GLY A 126 -9.54 -2.86 -16.06
N SER A 127 -8.73 -2.68 -17.09
CA SER A 127 -8.05 -3.79 -17.78
C SER A 127 -6.70 -4.08 -17.14
N ALA A 128 -6.42 -5.36 -16.93
CA ALA A 128 -5.09 -5.82 -16.56
C ALA A 128 -4.10 -5.53 -17.71
N ILE A 129 -2.96 -4.97 -17.38
CA ILE A 129 -1.91 -4.69 -18.35
C ILE A 129 -0.84 -5.77 -18.24
N PRO A 130 -0.35 -6.32 -19.36
CA PRO A 130 0.79 -7.24 -19.34
C PRO A 130 1.99 -6.57 -18.66
N ARG A 131 2.64 -7.26 -17.72
CA ARG A 131 3.73 -6.69 -16.92
C ARG A 131 4.88 -7.64 -16.79
N LEU A 132 6.08 -7.03 -16.75
CA LEU A 132 7.21 -7.64 -16.08
C LEU A 132 6.93 -7.62 -14.57
N SER A 133 7.03 -8.77 -13.92
CA SER A 133 6.98 -8.87 -12.46
C SER A 133 8.37 -8.53 -11.94
N GLU A 134 8.59 -7.29 -11.55
CA GLU A 134 9.83 -6.89 -10.88
C GLU A 134 9.55 -6.71 -9.38
N PRO A 135 10.41 -7.27 -8.50
CA PRO A 135 10.33 -6.98 -7.09
C PRO A 135 10.82 -5.56 -6.81
N TRP A 136 9.91 -4.64 -6.54
CA TRP A 136 10.24 -3.26 -6.18
C TRP A 136 10.23 -3.10 -4.67
N TYR A 137 11.40 -2.99 -4.06
CA TYR A 137 11.53 -2.87 -2.60
C TYR A 137 12.35 -1.68 -2.14
N CYS A 138 12.69 -0.76 -3.03
CA CYS A 138 13.67 0.29 -2.72
C CYS A 138 13.22 1.34 -1.70
N CYS A 139 11.92 1.45 -1.39
CA CYS A 139 11.39 2.47 -0.47
C CYS A 139 10.39 1.92 0.55
N ALA A 140 10.27 0.59 0.67
CA ALA A 140 9.31 -0.08 1.53
C ALA A 140 10.01 -0.98 2.56
N GLU A 141 9.42 -1.10 3.74
CA GLU A 141 9.84 -2.14 4.69
C GLU A 141 9.64 -3.52 4.05
N PRO A 142 10.63 -4.43 4.15
CA PRO A 142 10.47 -5.79 3.68
C PRO A 142 9.36 -6.49 4.48
N THR A 143 8.54 -7.29 3.81
CA THR A 143 7.57 -8.14 4.49
C THR A 143 8.26 -9.36 5.09
N GLU A 144 7.64 -10.00 6.09
CA GLU A 144 8.15 -11.23 6.70
C GLU A 144 8.45 -12.32 5.68
N GLN A 145 7.65 -12.46 4.62
CA GLN A 145 7.89 -13.42 3.56
C GLN A 145 9.13 -13.11 2.73
N GLN A 146 9.47 -11.84 2.59
CA GLN A 146 10.68 -11.41 1.88
C GLN A 146 11.94 -11.67 2.71
N LEU A 147 11.86 -11.46 4.02
CA LEU A 147 12.95 -11.77 4.95
C LEU A 147 13.23 -13.29 5.05
N GLN A 148 12.22 -14.13 4.84
CA GLN A 148 12.37 -15.59 4.84
C GLN A 148 12.93 -16.17 3.53
N SER A 149 13.04 -15.36 2.47
CA SER A 149 13.52 -15.80 1.16
C SER A 149 15.02 -15.56 0.93
N PHE A 150 15.70 -15.08 1.95
CA PHE A 150 17.16 -14.99 2.06
C PHE A 150 17.68 -16.00 3.08
#